data_e5a2bf9133bcdcf3039d90e42e0ae272
#
_entry.id   e5a2bf9133bcdcf3039d90e42e0ae272
#
_cell.length_a   1.000
_cell.length_b   1.000
_cell.length_c   1.000
_cell.angle_alpha   90.00
_cell.angle_beta   90.00
_cell.angle_gamma   90.00
#
_symmetry.space_group_name_H-M   'P 1'
#
loop_
_entity.id
_entity.type
_entity.pdbx_description
1 polymer ?
#
loop_
_entity_poly.entity_id
_entity_poly.type
_entity_poly.pdbx_seq_one_letter_code
_entity_poly.pdbx_strand_id
1 'polypeptide(L)'
;EDMISTGAQKLKTALSRYGITYSAQFGFNYTGLTGGGLNGKTDFPSYNGSLLTNITIFRNHSTGSGLYLASEFDFGNGFDFNEGSKGPKTTLGSLQNPTSSFQGPDPHLSNLSLAWVGAGGKLLLMAGQLDTTNYMDHNAYANSHNNNLTNSVFGNNPVLPLTDNSLGFHFAWQPTTSFYVMGATAANNMAQNHNPFRNLNSDNWTNVLEFGYVAEDFCSMGPGVYRLQPFFTTSNGENGGGVAVNFQQQLGRSS
;
A
#
# COMPACT_ATOMS: atom_id res chain seq x y z
N GLU A 1 -4.13 -34.37 -0.24
CA GLU A 1 -4.63 -33.04 0.22
C GLU A 1 -3.72 -32.54 1.32
N ASP A 2 -3.23 -31.33 1.17
CA ASP A 2 -2.36 -30.69 2.15
C ASP A 2 -3.17 -30.34 3.41
N MET A 3 -2.79 -30.90 4.56
CA MET A 3 -3.48 -30.75 5.83
C MET A 3 -3.49 -29.28 6.31
N ILE A 4 -2.45 -28.51 5.97
CA ILE A 4 -2.31 -27.10 6.35
C ILE A 4 -3.30 -26.24 5.55
N SER A 5 -3.37 -26.43 4.23
CA SER A 5 -4.31 -25.69 3.37
C SER A 5 -5.77 -25.99 3.72
N THR A 6 -6.07 -27.23 4.03
CA THR A 6 -7.43 -27.65 4.46
C THR A 6 -7.82 -27.02 5.81
N GLY A 7 -6.88 -26.97 6.77
CA GLY A 7 -7.09 -26.32 8.05
C GLY A 7 -7.32 -24.80 7.92
N ALA A 8 -6.49 -24.12 7.15
CA ALA A 8 -6.61 -22.70 6.85
C ALA A 8 -7.94 -22.35 6.16
N GLN A 9 -8.37 -23.18 5.20
CA GLN A 9 -9.63 -22.99 4.49
C GLN A 9 -10.85 -23.17 5.42
N LYS A 10 -10.83 -24.17 6.29
CA LYS A 10 -11.88 -24.35 7.31
C LYS A 10 -11.97 -23.15 8.24
N LEU A 11 -10.83 -22.62 8.70
CA LEU A 11 -10.79 -21.45 9.54
C LEU A 11 -11.33 -20.21 8.81
N LYS A 12 -10.92 -19.95 7.57
CA LYS A 12 -11.46 -18.86 6.73
C LYS A 12 -12.98 -18.97 6.59
N THR A 13 -13.49 -20.14 6.30
CA THR A 13 -14.93 -20.40 6.17
C THR A 13 -15.67 -20.18 7.49
N ALA A 14 -15.10 -20.62 8.60
CA ALA A 14 -15.70 -20.40 9.92
C ALA A 14 -15.78 -18.92 10.28
N LEU A 15 -14.69 -18.19 10.12
CA LEU A 15 -14.61 -16.76 10.43
C LEU A 15 -15.50 -15.91 9.49
N SER A 16 -15.59 -16.26 8.21
CA SER A 16 -16.43 -15.53 7.26
C SER A 16 -17.92 -15.55 7.62
N ARG A 17 -18.39 -16.59 8.32
CA ARG A 17 -19.77 -16.67 8.83
C ARG A 17 -20.05 -15.60 9.89
N TYR A 18 -19.02 -15.14 10.59
CA TYR A 18 -19.09 -14.04 11.57
C TYR A 18 -18.72 -12.68 10.95
N GLY A 19 -18.61 -12.61 9.62
CA GLY A 19 -18.22 -11.38 8.93
C GLY A 19 -16.74 -11.04 9.04
N ILE A 20 -15.89 -11.98 9.45
CA ILE A 20 -14.45 -11.78 9.57
C ILE A 20 -13.76 -12.43 8.37
N THR A 21 -13.00 -11.64 7.62
CA THR A 21 -12.11 -12.13 6.56
C THR A 21 -10.68 -11.74 6.86
N TYR A 22 -9.73 -12.58 6.49
CA TYR A 22 -8.31 -12.29 6.65
C TYR A 22 -7.48 -12.79 5.47
N SER A 23 -6.36 -12.13 5.25
CA SER A 23 -5.30 -12.56 4.36
C SER A 23 -3.96 -12.44 5.09
N ALA A 24 -3.13 -13.46 5.00
CA ALA A 24 -1.78 -13.44 5.53
C ALA A 24 -0.80 -13.70 4.39
N GLN A 25 0.25 -12.91 4.35
CA GLN A 25 1.36 -13.06 3.42
C GLN A 25 2.66 -13.18 4.20
N PHE A 26 3.57 -13.97 3.69
CA PHE A 26 4.92 -14.10 4.23
C PHE A 26 5.89 -14.34 3.08
N GLY A 27 6.99 -13.59 3.07
CA GLY A 27 8.00 -13.65 2.04
C GLY A 27 9.41 -13.72 2.60
N PHE A 28 10.27 -14.44 1.90
CA PHE A 28 11.71 -14.40 2.09
C PHE A 28 12.35 -13.75 0.87
N ASN A 29 13.29 -12.85 1.11
CA ASN A 29 14.02 -12.18 0.07
C ASN A 29 15.53 -12.31 0.31
N TYR A 30 16.28 -12.45 -0.76
CA TYR A 30 17.72 -12.41 -0.73
C TYR A 30 18.21 -11.36 -1.71
N THR A 31 18.98 -10.40 -1.23
CA THR A 31 19.64 -9.40 -2.06
C THR A 31 21.14 -9.59 -1.96
N GLY A 32 21.77 -9.97 -3.05
CA GLY A 32 23.24 -10.11 -3.17
C GLY A 32 23.86 -8.98 -3.98
N LEU A 33 25.03 -8.54 -3.60
CA LEU A 33 25.83 -7.56 -4.33
C LEU A 33 27.04 -8.25 -4.96
N THR A 34 27.29 -7.99 -6.24
CA THR A 34 28.45 -8.53 -6.97
C THR A 34 29.76 -7.79 -6.69
N GLY A 35 29.71 -6.70 -5.91
CA GLY A 35 30.86 -5.93 -5.44
C GLY A 35 30.59 -5.30 -4.10
N GLY A 36 31.62 -4.96 -3.35
CA GLY A 36 31.51 -4.41 -2.00
C GLY A 36 30.76 -3.08 -1.98
N GLY A 37 29.75 -3.00 -1.10
CA GLY A 37 29.15 -1.73 -0.72
C GLY A 37 30.09 -0.89 0.16
N LEU A 38 29.60 0.23 0.67
CA LEU A 38 30.38 1.18 1.47
C LEU A 38 31.06 0.56 2.70
N ASN A 39 30.54 -0.53 3.23
CA ASN A 39 31.04 -1.24 4.41
C ASN A 39 31.41 -2.71 4.14
N GLY A 40 31.55 -3.12 2.89
CA GLY A 40 32.01 -4.45 2.52
C GLY A 40 31.00 -5.58 2.63
N LYS A 41 29.79 -5.33 3.16
CA LYS A 41 28.73 -6.34 3.24
C LYS A 41 28.11 -6.55 1.86
N THR A 42 27.93 -7.81 1.46
CA THR A 42 27.44 -8.20 0.13
C THR A 42 26.11 -8.93 0.14
N ASP A 43 25.68 -9.42 1.33
CA ASP A 43 24.54 -10.32 1.45
C ASP A 43 23.50 -9.76 2.43
N PHE A 44 22.24 -9.69 1.97
CA PHE A 44 21.11 -9.14 2.71
C PHE A 44 19.91 -10.08 2.64
N PRO A 45 19.96 -11.22 3.36
CA PRO A 45 18.79 -12.06 3.52
C PRO A 45 17.77 -11.35 4.41
N SER A 46 16.51 -11.37 4.01
CA SER A 46 15.43 -10.67 4.71
C SER A 46 14.12 -11.42 4.63
N TYR A 47 13.20 -11.06 5.49
CA TYR A 47 11.84 -11.54 5.50
C TYR A 47 10.86 -10.38 5.65
N ASN A 48 9.65 -10.56 5.17
CA ASN A 48 8.53 -9.65 5.39
C ASN A 48 7.23 -10.43 5.46
N GLY A 49 6.22 -9.83 6.04
CA GLY A 49 4.89 -10.40 6.06
C GLY A 49 3.85 -9.37 6.47
N SER A 50 2.62 -9.66 6.13
CA SER A 50 1.46 -8.87 6.51
C SER A 50 0.27 -9.76 6.89
N LEU A 51 -0.53 -9.27 7.81
CA LEU A 51 -1.82 -9.83 8.20
C LEU A 51 -2.89 -8.77 8.02
N LEU A 52 -3.69 -8.92 6.98
CA LEU A 52 -4.84 -8.07 6.70
C LEU A 52 -6.09 -8.71 7.29
N THR A 53 -6.91 -7.92 7.96
CA THR A 53 -8.19 -8.37 8.53
C THR A 53 -9.28 -7.37 8.22
N ASN A 54 -10.45 -7.87 7.81
CA ASN A 54 -11.65 -7.07 7.64
C ASN A 54 -12.78 -7.67 8.47
N ILE A 55 -13.42 -6.84 9.30
CA ILE A 55 -14.56 -7.21 10.12
C ILE A 55 -15.78 -6.45 9.62
N THR A 56 -16.80 -7.16 9.17
CA THR A 56 -18.06 -6.58 8.75
C THR A 56 -18.86 -6.13 9.98
N ILE A 57 -19.02 -4.82 10.15
CA ILE A 57 -19.85 -4.24 11.23
C ILE A 57 -21.31 -4.24 10.79
N PHE A 58 -21.55 -3.85 9.54
CA PHE A 58 -22.88 -3.78 8.95
C PHE A 58 -22.78 -4.03 7.45
N ARG A 59 -23.77 -4.73 6.90
CA ARG A 59 -23.93 -4.93 5.45
C ARG A 59 -25.40 -4.91 5.06
N ASN A 60 -25.72 -4.08 4.07
CA ASN A 60 -27.02 -4.07 3.42
C ASN A 60 -26.90 -4.76 2.05
N HIS A 61 -27.46 -5.96 1.94
CA HIS A 61 -27.36 -6.75 0.71
C HIS A 61 -28.17 -6.17 -0.44
N SER A 62 -29.25 -5.42 -0.18
CA SER A 62 -30.10 -4.86 -1.23
C SER A 62 -29.47 -3.65 -1.90
N THR A 63 -28.71 -2.85 -1.18
CA THR A 63 -28.04 -1.65 -1.70
C THR A 63 -26.55 -1.87 -2.01
N GLY A 64 -25.99 -3.02 -1.62
CA GLY A 64 -24.55 -3.27 -1.71
C GLY A 64 -23.71 -2.38 -0.78
N SER A 65 -24.36 -1.70 0.19
CA SER A 65 -23.65 -0.82 1.13
C SER A 65 -23.19 -1.57 2.37
N GLY A 66 -22.08 -1.13 2.98
CA GLY A 66 -21.59 -1.76 4.20
C GLY A 66 -20.59 -0.90 4.95
N LEU A 67 -20.42 -1.21 6.22
CA LEU A 67 -19.40 -0.63 7.11
C LEU A 67 -18.50 -1.74 7.61
N TYR A 68 -17.21 -1.52 7.52
CA TYR A 68 -16.18 -2.50 7.84
C TYR A 68 -15.12 -1.85 8.75
N LEU A 69 -14.55 -2.66 9.64
CA LEU A 69 -13.29 -2.34 10.30
C LEU A 69 -12.18 -3.08 9.56
N ALA A 70 -11.25 -2.33 8.97
CA ALA A 70 -10.08 -2.86 8.28
C ALA A 70 -8.85 -2.68 9.16
N SER A 71 -8.02 -3.71 9.24
CA SER A 71 -6.71 -3.63 9.91
C SER A 71 -5.63 -4.36 9.13
N GLU A 72 -4.40 -3.88 9.23
CA GLU A 72 -3.21 -4.49 8.65
C GLU A 72 -2.06 -4.41 9.64
N PHE A 73 -1.43 -5.55 9.88
CA PHE A 73 -0.19 -5.66 10.65
C PHE A 73 0.93 -6.06 9.70
N ASP A 74 1.99 -5.28 9.72
CA ASP A 74 3.18 -5.51 8.94
C ASP A 74 4.38 -5.80 9.82
N PHE A 75 5.27 -6.65 9.30
CA PHE A 75 6.56 -6.94 9.91
C PHE A 75 7.58 -7.30 8.83
N GLY A 76 8.83 -7.00 9.08
CA GLY A 76 9.89 -7.37 8.13
C GLY A 76 11.24 -6.82 8.55
N ASN A 77 12.29 -7.65 8.40
CA ASN A 77 13.65 -7.25 8.73
C ASN A 77 14.68 -8.13 8.00
N GLY A 78 15.95 -7.78 8.14
CA GLY A 78 17.05 -8.67 7.83
C GLY A 78 17.17 -9.81 8.84
N PHE A 79 17.68 -10.96 8.41
CA PHE A 79 18.01 -12.07 9.32
C PHE A 79 19.20 -11.77 10.24
N ASP A 80 19.94 -10.72 9.97
CA ASP A 80 21.02 -10.25 10.81
C ASP A 80 20.48 -9.28 11.86
N PHE A 81 20.00 -9.83 12.97
CA PHE A 81 19.32 -9.10 14.05
C PHE A 81 20.22 -8.07 14.76
N ASN A 82 21.54 -8.10 14.53
CA ASN A 82 22.48 -7.22 15.21
C ASN A 82 22.70 -5.87 14.52
N GLU A 83 22.27 -5.71 13.27
CA GLU A 83 22.52 -4.48 12.50
C GLU A 83 21.35 -3.48 12.47
N GLY A 84 20.24 -3.78 13.14
CA GLY A 84 19.05 -2.92 13.15
C GLY A 84 18.49 -2.67 11.74
N SER A 85 17.77 -1.59 11.57
CA SER A 85 17.12 -1.20 10.29
C SER A 85 18.09 -0.75 9.18
N LYS A 86 19.37 -1.09 9.25
CA LYS A 86 20.37 -0.78 8.22
C LYS A 86 20.28 -1.78 7.07
N GLY A 87 19.24 -1.66 6.28
CA GLY A 87 19.08 -2.44 5.07
C GLY A 87 20.13 -2.12 4.00
N PRO A 88 20.07 -2.80 2.86
CA PRO A 88 21.04 -2.64 1.77
C PRO A 88 21.17 -1.21 1.24
N LYS A 89 20.16 -0.36 1.44
CA LYS A 89 20.20 1.08 1.10
C LYS A 89 21.40 1.79 1.70
N THR A 90 21.65 1.62 2.99
CA THR A 90 22.76 2.28 3.70
C THR A 90 24.11 1.75 3.24
N THR A 91 24.22 0.45 3.02
CA THR A 91 25.45 -0.19 2.54
C THR A 91 25.79 0.20 1.11
N LEU A 92 24.77 0.34 0.27
CA LEU A 92 24.94 0.76 -1.13
C LEU A 92 25.12 2.27 -1.29
N GLY A 93 24.75 3.07 -0.30
CA GLY A 93 24.64 4.52 -0.46
C GLY A 93 23.57 4.92 -1.47
N SER A 94 22.53 4.10 -1.66
CA SER A 94 21.48 4.36 -2.63
C SER A 94 20.39 5.27 -2.06
N LEU A 95 19.74 6.04 -2.93
CA LEU A 95 18.61 6.92 -2.53
C LEU A 95 17.37 6.11 -2.11
N GLN A 96 17.17 4.95 -2.74
CA GLN A 96 16.02 4.08 -2.48
C GLN A 96 16.47 2.71 -1.98
N ASN A 97 15.63 2.04 -1.22
CA ASN A 97 15.90 0.70 -0.75
C ASN A 97 15.73 -0.32 -1.90
N PRO A 98 16.74 -1.12 -2.24
CA PRO A 98 16.62 -2.12 -3.30
C PRO A 98 15.67 -3.27 -2.95
N THR A 99 15.27 -3.38 -1.68
CA THR A 99 14.23 -4.28 -1.21
C THR A 99 13.41 -3.60 -0.11
N SER A 100 12.11 -3.74 -0.19
CA SER A 100 11.16 -3.20 0.79
C SER A 100 10.95 -4.10 2.01
N SER A 101 11.67 -5.22 2.11
CA SER A 101 11.54 -6.13 3.26
C SER A 101 12.08 -5.56 4.59
N PHE A 102 12.83 -4.45 4.54
CA PHE A 102 13.39 -3.81 5.73
C PHE A 102 12.44 -2.72 6.24
N GLN A 103 11.32 -3.12 6.82
CA GLN A 103 10.28 -2.21 7.33
C GLN A 103 10.45 -1.83 8.80
N GLY A 104 11.43 -2.40 9.47
CA GLY A 104 11.69 -2.22 10.90
C GLY A 104 11.56 -3.53 11.67
N PRO A 105 12.19 -3.62 12.86
CA PRO A 105 12.34 -4.88 13.59
C PRO A 105 11.04 -5.40 14.20
N ASP A 106 10.11 -4.52 14.51
CA ASP A 106 8.91 -4.85 15.27
C ASP A 106 7.67 -4.95 14.39
N PRO A 107 6.77 -5.91 14.63
CA PRO A 107 5.44 -5.91 14.04
C PRO A 107 4.72 -4.62 14.41
N HIS A 108 4.14 -3.96 13.43
CA HIS A 108 3.41 -2.71 13.64
C HIS A 108 2.06 -2.72 12.93
N LEU A 109 1.14 -1.95 13.49
CA LEU A 109 -0.16 -1.72 12.90
C LEU A 109 -0.03 -0.65 11.81
N SER A 110 -0.07 -1.05 10.54
CA SER A 110 0.03 -0.14 9.40
C SER A 110 -1.32 0.48 9.02
N ASN A 111 -2.41 -0.24 9.27
CA ASN A 111 -3.76 0.23 8.98
C ASN A 111 -4.71 -0.15 10.12
N LEU A 112 -5.53 0.80 10.56
CA LEU A 112 -6.70 0.57 11.39
C LEU A 112 -7.74 1.63 11.04
N SER A 113 -8.71 1.27 10.23
CA SER A 113 -9.66 2.22 9.67
C SER A 113 -11.08 1.68 9.64
N LEU A 114 -12.03 2.61 9.71
CA LEU A 114 -13.41 2.35 9.33
C LEU A 114 -13.55 2.61 7.83
N ALA A 115 -14.09 1.62 7.12
CA ALA A 115 -14.33 1.68 5.69
C ALA A 115 -15.83 1.55 5.42
N TRP A 116 -16.41 2.57 4.77
CA TRP A 116 -17.79 2.53 4.31
C TRP A 116 -17.83 2.38 2.80
N VAL A 117 -18.61 1.38 2.35
CA VAL A 117 -18.89 1.15 0.93
C VAL A 117 -20.32 1.54 0.66
N GLY A 118 -20.56 2.33 -0.37
CA GLY A 118 -21.87 2.81 -0.76
C GLY A 118 -22.09 2.86 -2.27
N ALA A 119 -23.23 3.42 -2.66
CA ALA A 119 -23.61 3.60 -4.07
C ALA A 119 -23.48 2.31 -4.92
N GLY A 120 -23.90 1.17 -4.38
CA GLY A 120 -23.80 -0.12 -5.06
C GLY A 120 -22.37 -0.62 -5.25
N GLY A 121 -21.45 -0.27 -4.33
CA GLY A 121 -20.03 -0.62 -4.40
C GLY A 121 -19.16 0.39 -5.14
N LYS A 122 -19.75 1.46 -5.68
CA LYS A 122 -19.03 2.48 -6.48
C LYS A 122 -18.35 3.56 -5.64
N LEU A 123 -18.65 3.67 -4.37
CA LEU A 123 -18.08 4.66 -3.46
C LEU A 123 -17.48 3.95 -2.24
N LEU A 124 -16.23 4.24 -1.97
CA LEU A 124 -15.50 3.83 -0.77
C LEU A 124 -15.08 5.09 -0.01
N LEU A 125 -15.35 5.13 1.29
CA LEU A 125 -14.82 6.13 2.22
C LEU A 125 -14.10 5.41 3.34
N MET A 126 -12.91 5.87 3.68
CA MET A 126 -12.13 5.29 4.78
C MET A 126 -11.61 6.39 5.68
N ALA A 127 -11.60 6.14 6.98
CA ALA A 127 -11.05 7.06 7.97
C ALA A 127 -10.41 6.30 9.12
N GLY A 128 -9.24 6.76 9.57
CA GLY A 128 -8.48 6.13 10.64
C GLY A 128 -6.99 6.23 10.41
N GLN A 129 -6.25 5.29 10.98
CA GLN A 129 -4.86 5.08 10.62
C GLN A 129 -4.81 4.41 9.26
N LEU A 130 -4.16 5.03 8.29
CA LEU A 130 -4.08 4.58 6.91
C LEU A 130 -2.63 4.56 6.45
N ASP A 131 -2.30 3.50 5.73
CA ASP A 131 -1.17 3.51 4.82
C ASP A 131 -1.68 3.93 3.44
N THR A 132 -1.45 5.20 3.07
CA THR A 132 -1.95 5.74 1.81
C THR A 132 -1.27 5.14 0.59
N THR A 133 -0.11 4.51 0.76
CA THR A 133 0.59 3.81 -0.32
C THR A 133 -0.17 2.58 -0.81
N ASN A 134 -1.02 2.01 0.03
CA ASN A 134 -1.87 0.86 -0.30
C ASN A 134 -3.13 1.23 -1.11
N TYR A 135 -3.47 2.52 -1.20
CA TYR A 135 -4.72 2.96 -1.83
C TYR A 135 -4.54 3.85 -3.05
N MET A 136 -3.39 4.51 -3.17
CA MET A 136 -3.09 5.46 -4.24
C MET A 136 -2.02 4.92 -5.18
N ASP A 137 -2.01 5.43 -6.42
CA ASP A 137 -0.97 5.13 -7.42
C ASP A 137 -0.84 3.65 -7.80
N HIS A 138 -1.94 2.92 -7.82
CA HIS A 138 -1.94 1.50 -8.15
C HIS A 138 -1.50 1.22 -9.59
N ASN A 139 -0.58 0.26 -9.75
CA ASN A 139 -0.13 -0.23 -11.05
C ASN A 139 -0.09 -1.77 -11.04
N ALA A 140 -0.62 -2.42 -12.07
CA ALA A 140 -0.69 -3.88 -12.13
C ALA A 140 0.68 -4.58 -12.14
N TYR A 141 1.75 -3.86 -12.49
CA TYR A 141 3.12 -4.39 -12.62
C TYR A 141 4.05 -3.91 -11.50
N ALA A 142 3.55 -3.10 -10.59
CA ALA A 142 4.26 -2.53 -9.46
C ALA A 142 3.39 -2.55 -8.20
N ASN A 143 3.78 -1.87 -7.11
CA ASN A 143 3.03 -1.73 -5.85
C ASN A 143 2.91 -3.00 -4.99
N SER A 144 3.47 -4.12 -5.37
CA SER A 144 3.47 -5.32 -4.53
C SER A 144 4.88 -5.89 -4.40
N HIS A 145 5.44 -5.78 -3.24
CA HIS A 145 6.78 -6.25 -2.95
C HIS A 145 6.91 -7.77 -2.99
N ASN A 146 5.82 -8.47 -2.75
CA ASN A 146 5.77 -9.93 -2.74
C ASN A 146 5.41 -10.54 -4.10
N ASN A 147 4.69 -9.79 -4.94
CA ASN A 147 4.16 -10.32 -6.20
C ASN A 147 4.79 -9.69 -7.45
N ASN A 148 5.42 -8.51 -7.32
CA ASN A 148 5.96 -7.77 -8.45
C ASN A 148 7.47 -7.49 -8.24
N LEU A 149 7.86 -6.23 -8.11
CA LEU A 149 9.25 -5.81 -7.99
C LEU A 149 9.55 -5.40 -6.54
N THR A 150 10.62 -5.98 -5.99
CA THR A 150 10.99 -5.79 -4.57
C THR A 150 11.63 -4.43 -4.27
N ASN A 151 12.15 -3.73 -5.28
CA ASN A 151 12.76 -2.42 -5.10
C ASN A 151 11.69 -1.38 -4.77
N SER A 152 11.90 -0.61 -3.70
CA SER A 152 10.94 0.37 -3.20
C SER A 152 10.61 1.50 -4.21
N VAL A 153 11.47 1.74 -5.22
CA VAL A 153 11.18 2.68 -6.30
C VAL A 153 9.98 2.26 -7.16
N PHE A 154 9.68 0.97 -7.18
CA PHE A 154 8.53 0.39 -7.88
C PHE A 154 7.32 0.19 -6.96
N GLY A 155 7.42 0.57 -5.69
CA GLY A 155 6.28 0.54 -4.77
C GLY A 155 5.22 1.54 -5.18
N ASN A 156 5.57 2.81 -5.17
CA ASN A 156 4.73 3.91 -5.64
C ASN A 156 5.61 4.92 -6.37
N ASN A 157 4.98 5.85 -7.10
CA ASN A 157 5.71 6.94 -7.75
C ASN A 157 6.43 7.79 -6.69
N PRO A 158 7.76 7.87 -6.71
CA PRO A 158 8.54 8.54 -5.67
C PRO A 158 8.35 10.06 -5.61
N VAL A 159 7.66 10.66 -6.58
CA VAL A 159 7.28 12.07 -6.58
C VAL A 159 6.07 12.31 -5.68
N LEU A 160 5.21 11.31 -5.49
CA LEU A 160 4.03 11.43 -4.64
C LEU A 160 4.42 11.36 -3.16
N PRO A 161 4.03 12.35 -2.36
CA PRO A 161 4.30 12.36 -0.92
C PRO A 161 3.30 11.49 -0.15
N LEU A 162 3.17 10.21 -0.55
CA LEU A 162 2.29 9.26 0.14
C LEU A 162 2.85 8.94 1.52
N THR A 163 1.96 8.74 2.47
CA THR A 163 2.32 8.53 3.88
C THR A 163 1.91 7.14 4.34
N ASP A 164 2.79 6.49 5.09
CA ASP A 164 2.50 5.22 5.76
C ASP A 164 1.97 5.50 7.18
N ASN A 165 1.16 4.59 7.73
CA ASN A 165 0.78 4.54 9.15
C ASN A 165 0.27 5.86 9.74
N SER A 166 -0.40 6.70 8.97
CA SER A 166 -0.81 8.04 9.36
C SER A 166 -2.31 8.14 9.61
N LEU A 167 -2.71 9.04 10.52
CA LEU A 167 -4.12 9.40 10.62
C LEU A 167 -4.54 10.10 9.33
N GLY A 168 -5.63 9.63 8.74
CA GLY A 168 -6.07 10.15 7.45
C GLY A 168 -7.47 9.78 7.05
N PHE A 169 -7.82 10.22 5.87
CA PHE A 169 -9.05 9.92 5.17
C PHE A 169 -8.73 9.55 3.72
N HIS A 170 -9.42 8.54 3.21
CA HIS A 170 -9.36 8.14 1.81
C HIS A 170 -10.76 8.02 1.24
N PHE A 171 -10.93 8.40 -0.01
CA PHE A 171 -12.13 8.12 -0.77
C PHE A 171 -11.78 7.58 -2.15
N ALA A 172 -12.64 6.72 -2.69
CA ALA A 172 -12.61 6.29 -4.08
C ALA A 172 -14.03 6.24 -4.63
N TRP A 173 -14.24 6.84 -5.79
CA TRP A 173 -15.52 6.88 -6.48
C TRP A 173 -15.34 6.50 -7.95
N GLN A 174 -16.04 5.45 -8.35
CA GLN A 174 -16.03 4.95 -9.72
C GLN A 174 -17.45 5.04 -10.33
N PRO A 175 -17.84 6.21 -10.87
CA PRO A 175 -19.17 6.39 -11.45
C PRO A 175 -19.43 5.50 -12.66
N THR A 176 -18.41 5.25 -13.46
CA THR A 176 -18.48 4.41 -14.69
C THR A 176 -17.35 3.37 -14.69
N THR A 177 -17.39 2.42 -15.62
CA THR A 177 -16.31 1.45 -15.81
C THR A 177 -15.01 2.09 -16.31
N SER A 178 -15.12 3.25 -17.00
CA SER A 178 -13.99 3.92 -17.63
C SER A 178 -13.38 5.05 -16.81
N PHE A 179 -14.09 5.59 -15.81
CA PHE A 179 -13.60 6.73 -15.04
C PHE A 179 -13.73 6.50 -13.54
N TYR A 180 -12.70 6.88 -12.81
CA TYR A 180 -12.73 6.96 -11.37
C TYR A 180 -12.00 8.21 -10.86
N VAL A 181 -12.36 8.61 -9.67
CA VAL A 181 -11.66 9.64 -8.89
C VAL A 181 -11.40 9.08 -7.51
N MET A 182 -10.20 9.21 -7.02
CA MET A 182 -9.87 8.88 -5.64
C MET A 182 -9.00 9.97 -5.02
N GLY A 183 -8.92 9.96 -3.71
CA GLY A 183 -8.06 10.90 -3.01
C GLY A 183 -7.78 10.46 -1.60
N ALA A 184 -6.67 10.95 -1.08
CA ALA A 184 -6.27 10.75 0.30
C ALA A 184 -5.79 12.07 0.90
N THR A 185 -6.11 12.26 2.17
CA THR A 185 -5.50 13.26 3.03
C THR A 185 -4.97 12.55 4.26
N ALA A 186 -3.73 12.78 4.63
CA ALA A 186 -3.11 12.12 5.78
C ALA A 186 -2.08 13.02 6.46
N ALA A 187 -1.91 12.82 7.75
CA ALA A 187 -0.91 13.52 8.53
C ALA A 187 0.51 13.12 8.11
N ASN A 188 1.40 14.11 7.98
CA ASN A 188 2.74 13.93 7.44
C ASN A 188 3.80 13.60 8.52
N ASN A 189 3.37 13.26 9.71
CA ASN A 189 4.21 13.03 10.88
C ASN A 189 4.52 11.55 11.11
N MET A 190 4.88 10.88 10.03
CA MET A 190 5.17 9.45 10.00
C MET A 190 6.25 9.04 10.99
N ALA A 191 5.88 8.19 11.92
CA ALA A 191 6.84 7.44 12.70
C ALA A 191 6.30 6.02 12.82
N GLN A 192 6.97 5.09 12.17
CA GLN A 192 6.72 3.66 12.38
C GLN A 192 6.66 3.35 13.87
N ASN A 193 5.70 2.53 14.29
CA ASN A 193 5.48 2.15 15.69
C ASN A 193 5.01 3.25 16.64
N HIS A 194 4.50 4.37 16.15
CA HIS A 194 4.01 5.44 16.98
C HIS A 194 2.48 5.56 16.90
N ASN A 195 1.92 6.10 17.99
CA ASN A 195 0.52 6.47 18.02
C ASN A 195 0.23 7.50 16.90
N PRO A 196 -0.68 7.20 15.95
CA PRO A 196 -0.99 8.08 14.82
C PRO A 196 -1.58 9.43 15.26
N PHE A 197 -2.04 9.54 16.50
CA PHE A 197 -2.53 10.78 17.10
C PHE A 197 -1.42 11.61 17.73
N ARG A 198 -0.19 11.09 17.82
CA ARG A 198 0.93 11.85 18.37
C ARG A 198 1.42 12.87 17.35
N ASN A 199 1.62 14.11 17.81
CA ASN A 199 2.12 15.23 16.99
C ASN A 199 1.18 15.60 15.81
N LEU A 200 -0.12 15.35 15.93
CA LEU A 200 -1.07 15.95 14.99
C LEU A 200 -1.00 17.46 15.10
N ASN A 201 -0.64 18.13 14.04
CA ASN A 201 -0.71 19.57 13.92
C ASN A 201 -1.25 19.95 12.53
N SER A 202 -1.73 21.18 12.38
CA SER A 202 -2.30 21.70 11.14
C SER A 202 -1.28 21.89 10.01
N ASP A 203 0.02 21.84 10.33
CA ASP A 203 1.10 22.27 9.44
C ASP A 203 1.80 21.08 8.75
N ASN A 204 1.34 19.85 8.99
CA ASN A 204 1.95 18.64 8.47
C ASN A 204 0.88 17.71 7.86
N TRP A 205 0.44 18.01 6.64
CA TRP A 205 -0.55 17.22 5.92
C TRP A 205 -0.17 17.01 4.46
N THR A 206 -0.51 15.87 3.96
CA THR A 206 -0.43 15.52 2.55
C THR A 206 -1.83 15.29 2.00
N ASN A 207 -2.09 15.85 0.82
CA ASN A 207 -3.32 15.69 0.08
C ASN A 207 -2.96 15.24 -1.34
N VAL A 208 -3.51 14.14 -1.77
CA VAL A 208 -3.33 13.60 -3.12
C VAL A 208 -4.70 13.32 -3.72
N LEU A 209 -4.91 13.74 -4.95
CA LEU A 209 -6.04 13.34 -5.78
C LEU A 209 -5.54 12.49 -6.94
N GLU A 210 -6.37 11.58 -7.40
CA GLU A 210 -6.09 10.78 -8.60
C GLU A 210 -7.33 10.75 -9.48
N PHE A 211 -7.14 11.14 -10.74
CA PHE A 211 -8.13 11.00 -11.79
C PHE A 211 -7.68 9.89 -12.72
N GLY A 212 -8.48 8.82 -12.80
CA GLY A 212 -8.13 7.65 -13.59
C GLY A 212 -9.07 7.43 -14.76
N TYR A 213 -8.48 7.14 -15.92
CA TYR A 213 -9.18 6.70 -17.11
C TYR A 213 -8.78 5.26 -17.44
N VAL A 214 -9.75 4.36 -17.50
CA VAL A 214 -9.59 2.95 -17.85
C VAL A 214 -10.09 2.77 -19.28
N ALA A 215 -9.20 2.46 -20.20
CA ALA A 215 -9.52 2.15 -21.58
C ALA A 215 -9.56 0.63 -21.77
N GLU A 216 -10.65 0.11 -22.34
CA GLU A 216 -10.75 -1.30 -22.72
C GLU A 216 -9.86 -1.61 -23.95
N ASP A 217 -9.78 -0.69 -24.87
CA ASP A 217 -8.89 -0.74 -26.02
C ASP A 217 -8.46 0.69 -26.41
N PHE A 218 -7.19 1.00 -26.26
CA PHE A 218 -6.64 2.29 -26.64
C PHE A 218 -5.83 2.16 -27.92
N CYS A 219 -6.26 2.82 -28.97
CA CYS A 219 -5.60 2.82 -30.28
C CYS A 219 -5.33 1.40 -30.83
N SER A 220 -6.23 0.44 -30.59
CA SER A 220 -6.08 -0.97 -30.99
C SER A 220 -4.87 -1.70 -30.38
N MET A 221 -4.28 -1.17 -29.31
CA MET A 221 -3.18 -1.78 -28.58
C MET A 221 -3.65 -2.73 -27.46
N GLY A 222 -4.91 -2.60 -27.02
CA GLY A 222 -5.48 -3.34 -25.89
C GLY A 222 -5.77 -2.43 -24.69
N PRO A 223 -6.06 -3.01 -23.52
CA PRO A 223 -6.45 -2.26 -22.34
C PRO A 223 -5.32 -1.38 -21.80
N GLY A 224 -5.70 -0.24 -21.23
CA GLY A 224 -4.79 0.69 -20.60
C GLY A 224 -5.42 1.43 -19.42
N VAL A 225 -4.61 1.94 -18.53
CA VAL A 225 -5.03 2.82 -17.43
C VAL A 225 -4.12 4.04 -17.38
N TYR A 226 -4.71 5.20 -17.34
CA TYR A 226 -4.03 6.50 -17.36
C TYR A 226 -4.45 7.30 -16.14
N ARG A 227 -3.48 7.84 -15.40
CA ARG A 227 -3.70 8.52 -14.12
C ARG A 227 -3.04 9.88 -14.11
N LEU A 228 -3.76 10.87 -13.61
CA LEU A 228 -3.26 12.20 -13.30
C LEU A 228 -3.42 12.42 -11.80
N GLN A 229 -2.32 12.78 -11.14
CA GLN A 229 -2.22 12.79 -9.67
C GLN A 229 -1.68 14.14 -9.17
N PRO A 230 -2.52 15.19 -9.10
CA PRO A 230 -2.14 16.42 -8.41
C PRO A 230 -2.03 16.17 -6.91
N PHE A 231 -1.03 16.78 -6.29
CA PHE A 231 -0.81 16.70 -4.85
C PHE A 231 -0.40 18.04 -4.24
N PHE A 232 -0.69 18.17 -2.96
CA PHE A 232 -0.27 19.28 -2.13
C PHE A 232 0.14 18.75 -0.75
N THR A 233 1.26 19.22 -0.24
CA THR A 233 1.78 18.84 1.06
C THR A 233 2.23 20.04 1.85
N THR A 234 2.05 19.99 3.16
CA THR A 234 2.64 20.93 4.11
C THR A 234 3.58 20.15 5.03
N SER A 235 4.74 20.68 5.30
CA SER A 235 5.71 20.07 6.21
C SER A 235 6.49 21.15 6.93
N ASN A 236 6.37 21.20 8.27
CA ASN A 236 7.04 22.17 9.12
C ASN A 236 6.82 23.64 8.68
N GLY A 237 5.60 23.96 8.21
CA GLY A 237 5.24 25.29 7.73
C GLY A 237 5.66 25.60 6.28
N GLU A 238 6.34 24.68 5.61
CA GLU A 238 6.66 24.80 4.19
C GLU A 238 5.59 24.09 3.34
N ASN A 239 5.24 24.71 2.23
CA ASN A 239 4.25 24.18 1.29
C ASN A 239 4.95 23.63 0.05
N GLY A 240 4.51 22.45 -0.36
CA GLY A 240 4.94 21.82 -1.60
C GLY A 240 3.74 21.32 -2.40
N GLY A 241 3.90 21.21 -3.69
CA GLY A 241 2.86 20.66 -4.53
C GLY A 241 3.38 20.31 -5.91
N GLY A 242 2.62 19.49 -6.62
CA GLY A 242 2.99 19.04 -7.96
C GLY A 242 1.92 18.19 -8.60
N VAL A 243 2.29 17.63 -9.73
CA VAL A 243 1.45 16.70 -10.49
C VAL A 243 2.31 15.52 -10.91
N ALA A 244 1.86 14.32 -10.60
CA ALA A 244 2.42 13.08 -11.12
C ALA A 244 1.52 12.49 -12.21
N VAL A 245 2.11 11.73 -13.09
CA VAL A 245 1.42 10.96 -14.13
C VAL A 245 1.85 9.52 -14.02
N ASN A 246 0.89 8.61 -13.99
CA ASN A 246 1.13 7.17 -14.01
C ASN A 246 0.27 6.56 -15.14
N PHE A 247 0.86 5.70 -15.93
CA PHE A 247 0.11 4.98 -16.94
C PHE A 247 0.62 3.56 -17.12
N GLN A 248 -0.27 2.70 -17.50
CA GLN A 248 0.02 1.35 -17.96
C GLN A 248 -0.74 1.09 -19.24
N GLN A 249 -0.10 0.47 -20.23
CA GLN A 249 -0.69 0.18 -21.52
C GLN A 249 -0.21 -1.19 -22.00
N GLN A 250 -1.15 -2.03 -22.41
CA GLN A 250 -0.82 -3.24 -23.14
C GLN A 250 -0.29 -2.85 -24.54
N LEU A 251 0.84 -3.42 -24.91
CA LEU A 251 1.45 -3.20 -26.22
C LEU A 251 1.19 -4.42 -27.11
N GLY A 252 0.15 -4.34 -27.92
CA GLY A 252 -0.28 -5.40 -28.84
C GLY A 252 -1.35 -6.31 -28.25
N ARG A 253 -2.10 -6.95 -29.12
CA ARG A 253 -3.11 -7.96 -28.75
C ARG A 253 -2.41 -9.32 -28.58
N SER A 254 -2.69 -10.03 -27.49
CA SER A 254 -2.36 -11.45 -27.43
C SER A 254 -3.20 -12.18 -28.47
N SER A 255 -2.55 -12.79 -29.44
CA SER A 255 -3.18 -13.70 -30.41
C SER A 255 -3.73 -14.94 -29.72
#